data_aa8329f02fe1f690bc384acbe185c7f4
#
_entry.id   aa8329f02fe1f690bc384acbe185c7f4
#
_cell.length_a   1.000
_cell.length_b   1.000
_cell.length_c   1.000
_cell.angle_alpha   90.00
_cell.angle_beta   90.00
_cell.angle_gamma   90.00
#
_symmetry.space_group_name_H-M   'P 1'
#
loop_
_entity.id
_entity.type
_entity.pdbx_description
1 polymer ?
#
loop_
_entity_poly.entity_id
_entity_poly.type
_entity_poly.pdbx_seq_one_letter_code
_entity_poly.pdbx_strand_id
1 'polypeptide(L)'
;SQYLYGPHRGPIHFNMPFREPLTPDMNRVDLLTSENKTLPHYQKSIAVHDISATLQKKKGLIIVGDMQHQEVDQILKYSTIYDLPILADPLSQLRKYNHPNVITTYDLLYRAGLDLDVDFVIRVGKPVISKKLNQWLKRTSAYQILVQNNDKIDVFPTPPHISYEISANDFFRSLIEEESVQRKDWLELWQSLEQQSRIEIKDYLNHATDEAAYV
;
A
#
# COMPACT_ATOMS: atom_id res chain seq x y z
N SER A 1 4.18 -6.20 -25.69
CA SER A 1 4.03 -6.26 -24.23
C SER A 1 5.39 -6.46 -23.60
N GLN A 2 5.67 -5.76 -22.51
CA GLN A 2 6.93 -5.81 -21.77
C GLN A 2 7.31 -7.22 -21.30
N TYR A 3 6.31 -8.08 -21.06
CA TYR A 3 6.51 -9.45 -20.60
C TYR A 3 6.87 -10.47 -21.69
N LEU A 4 6.59 -10.15 -22.96
CA LEU A 4 6.96 -11.03 -24.07
C LEU A 4 8.40 -10.76 -24.56
N TYR A 5 8.85 -9.51 -24.50
CA TYR A 5 10.11 -9.07 -25.11
C TYR A 5 11.04 -8.28 -24.18
N GLY A 6 10.63 -8.03 -22.92
CA GLY A 6 11.42 -7.31 -21.91
C GLY A 6 12.51 -8.17 -21.27
N PRO A 7 13.34 -7.58 -20.37
CA PRO A 7 14.40 -8.28 -19.66
C PRO A 7 13.88 -9.41 -18.75
N HIS A 8 12.63 -9.33 -18.33
CA HIS A 8 11.97 -10.32 -17.47
C HIS A 8 10.92 -11.12 -18.24
N ARG A 9 11.39 -11.96 -19.14
CA ARG A 9 10.53 -12.81 -19.97
C ARG A 9 9.88 -13.90 -19.12
N GLY A 10 8.58 -14.14 -19.32
CA GLY A 10 7.85 -15.19 -18.60
C GLY A 10 6.59 -15.62 -19.33
N PRO A 11 5.98 -16.74 -18.93
CA PRO A 11 4.71 -17.17 -19.49
C PRO A 11 3.61 -16.17 -19.15
N ILE A 12 2.76 -15.90 -20.14
CA ILE A 12 1.56 -15.06 -19.98
C ILE A 12 0.35 -15.96 -20.19
N HIS A 13 -0.53 -15.98 -19.20
CA HIS A 13 -1.81 -16.66 -19.29
C HIS A 13 -2.94 -15.64 -19.50
N PHE A 14 -3.66 -15.78 -20.61
CA PHE A 14 -4.87 -15.00 -20.90
C PHE A 14 -6.08 -15.88 -20.64
N ASN A 15 -6.90 -15.53 -19.66
CA ASN A 15 -8.21 -16.14 -19.47
C ASN A 15 -9.26 -15.22 -20.13
N MET A 16 -9.83 -15.68 -21.23
CA MET A 16 -10.86 -14.95 -21.98
C MET A 16 -12.19 -15.69 -21.84
N PRO A 17 -13.05 -15.29 -20.88
CA PRO A 17 -14.37 -15.88 -20.78
C PRO A 17 -15.25 -15.42 -21.95
N PHE A 18 -15.81 -16.38 -22.67
CA PHE A 18 -16.77 -16.13 -23.74
C PHE A 18 -18.19 -16.36 -23.24
N ARG A 19 -19.12 -15.56 -23.73
CA ARG A 19 -20.54 -15.73 -23.48
C ARG A 19 -21.18 -16.47 -24.66
N GLU A 20 -22.10 -17.38 -24.39
CA GLU A 20 -22.88 -18.02 -25.44
C GLU A 20 -23.77 -17.02 -26.18
N PRO A 21 -24.00 -17.21 -27.51
CA PRO A 21 -23.48 -18.25 -28.39
C PRO A 21 -22.00 -18.02 -28.74
N LEU A 22 -21.21 -19.09 -28.83
CA LEU A 22 -19.75 -19.03 -29.12
C LEU A 22 -19.42 -18.77 -30.58
N THR A 23 -20.43 -18.81 -31.47
CA THR A 23 -20.25 -18.52 -32.89
C THR A 23 -20.17 -17.00 -33.10
N PRO A 24 -19.06 -16.49 -33.63
CA PRO A 24 -18.90 -15.07 -33.87
C PRO A 24 -19.92 -14.57 -34.93
N ASP A 25 -20.52 -13.42 -34.65
CA ASP A 25 -21.31 -12.69 -35.64
C ASP A 25 -20.35 -11.97 -36.61
N MET A 26 -20.14 -12.56 -37.77
CA MET A 26 -19.21 -12.04 -38.80
C MET A 26 -19.59 -10.64 -39.32
N ASN A 27 -20.84 -10.20 -39.10
CA ASN A 27 -21.29 -8.85 -39.48
C ASN A 27 -20.89 -7.78 -38.47
N ARG A 28 -20.35 -8.18 -37.29
CA ARG A 28 -19.93 -7.30 -36.17
C ARG A 28 -18.45 -7.36 -35.90
N VAL A 29 -17.65 -7.87 -36.81
CA VAL A 29 -16.18 -7.85 -36.67
C VAL A 29 -15.67 -6.44 -36.98
N ASP A 30 -15.77 -5.54 -36.02
CA ASP A 30 -15.01 -4.31 -36.05
C ASP A 30 -13.56 -4.66 -35.74
N LEU A 31 -12.68 -4.44 -36.70
CA LEU A 31 -11.24 -4.50 -36.49
C LEU A 31 -10.90 -3.40 -35.47
N LEU A 32 -10.76 -3.78 -34.18
CA LEU A 32 -10.28 -2.89 -33.16
C LEU A 32 -8.89 -2.41 -33.56
N THR A 33 -8.79 -1.21 -34.09
CA THR A 33 -7.53 -0.49 -34.15
C THR A 33 -7.06 -0.26 -32.74
N SER A 34 -5.94 -0.88 -32.38
CA SER A 34 -5.35 -0.71 -31.06
C SER A 34 -4.98 0.76 -30.88
N GLU A 35 -5.75 1.51 -30.11
CA GLU A 35 -5.24 2.74 -29.54
C GLU A 35 -4.05 2.37 -28.64
N ASN A 36 -2.88 2.87 -28.98
CA ASN A 36 -1.71 2.78 -28.13
C ASN A 36 -2.00 3.59 -26.85
N LYS A 37 -2.64 2.97 -25.86
CA LYS A 37 -2.69 3.52 -24.52
C LYS A 37 -1.26 3.54 -24.01
N THR A 38 -0.67 4.72 -23.92
CA THR A 38 0.60 4.93 -23.22
C THR A 38 0.43 4.41 -21.80
N LEU A 39 1.17 3.33 -21.49
CA LEU A 39 1.26 2.82 -20.12
C LEU A 39 1.86 3.91 -19.24
N PRO A 40 1.45 4.03 -17.97
CA PRO A 40 2.02 5.00 -17.05
C PRO A 40 3.54 4.89 -17.05
N HIS A 41 4.21 6.01 -17.11
CA HIS A 41 5.66 6.11 -17.18
C HIS A 41 6.25 5.68 -15.84
N TYR A 42 6.92 4.53 -15.80
CA TYR A 42 7.66 4.09 -14.62
C TYR A 42 9.03 4.78 -14.63
N GLN A 43 9.27 5.68 -13.70
CA GLN A 43 10.58 6.30 -13.54
C GLN A 43 11.50 5.35 -12.78
N LYS A 44 12.62 5.01 -13.41
CA LYS A 44 13.67 4.14 -12.85
C LYS A 44 14.69 4.91 -12.00
N SER A 45 14.59 6.24 -11.94
CA SER A 45 15.50 7.11 -11.20
C SER A 45 14.73 7.97 -10.21
N ILE A 46 15.27 8.09 -9.00
CA ILE A 46 14.72 8.92 -7.93
C ILE A 46 14.98 10.38 -8.25
N ALA A 47 14.00 11.06 -8.84
CA ALA A 47 13.86 12.49 -8.64
C ALA A 47 12.93 12.69 -7.44
N VAL A 48 13.46 12.51 -6.22
CA VAL A 48 12.73 12.64 -4.96
C VAL A 48 12.12 14.04 -4.81
N HIS A 49 12.65 15.02 -5.50
CA HIS A 49 12.17 16.40 -5.50
C HIS A 49 10.70 16.56 -5.90
N ASP A 50 10.15 15.67 -6.73
CA ASP A 50 8.77 15.79 -7.20
C ASP A 50 7.71 15.52 -6.11
N ILE A 51 8.07 14.82 -5.01
CA ILE A 51 7.14 14.48 -3.92
C ILE A 51 7.40 15.28 -2.63
N SER A 52 8.46 16.08 -2.59
CA SER A 52 8.87 16.84 -1.39
C SER A 52 7.72 17.65 -0.82
N ALA A 53 7.04 18.46 -1.64
CA ALA A 53 5.89 19.26 -1.23
C ALA A 53 4.72 18.41 -0.68
N THR A 54 4.54 17.20 -1.20
CA THR A 54 3.53 16.27 -0.70
C THR A 54 3.92 15.73 0.66
N LEU A 55 5.19 15.36 0.85
CA LEU A 55 5.71 14.84 2.11
C LEU A 55 5.76 15.89 3.23
N GLN A 56 5.64 17.17 2.92
CA GLN A 56 5.52 18.25 3.91
C GLN A 56 4.10 18.39 4.50
N LYS A 57 3.10 17.69 3.98
CA LYS A 57 1.74 17.70 4.52
C LYS A 57 1.65 16.94 5.85
N LYS A 58 0.62 17.26 6.66
CA LYS A 58 0.53 16.78 8.05
C LYS A 58 -0.03 15.39 8.22
N LYS A 59 -0.97 14.95 7.37
CA LYS A 59 -1.71 13.70 7.55
C LYS A 59 -1.21 12.62 6.59
N GLY A 60 -0.02 12.10 6.87
CA GLY A 60 0.59 11.03 6.07
C GLY A 60 0.41 9.65 6.67
N LEU A 61 0.35 8.62 5.82
CA LEU A 61 0.34 7.21 6.21
C LEU A 61 1.41 6.43 5.44
N ILE A 62 2.05 5.48 6.11
CA ILE A 62 2.83 4.43 5.47
C ILE A 62 2.00 3.15 5.53
N ILE A 63 1.74 2.52 4.39
CA ILE A 63 1.01 1.25 4.31
C ILE A 63 1.99 0.21 3.76
N VAL A 64 2.26 -0.83 4.56
CA VAL A 64 3.26 -1.83 4.21
C VAL A 64 2.60 -3.19 4.01
N GLY A 65 2.68 -3.70 2.80
CA GLY A 65 2.24 -5.04 2.43
C GLY A 65 3.36 -6.08 2.54
N ASP A 66 3.27 -7.16 1.77
CA ASP A 66 4.31 -8.20 1.73
C ASP A 66 5.61 -7.62 1.16
N MET A 67 6.69 -7.76 1.92
CA MET A 67 8.03 -7.29 1.54
C MET A 67 9.13 -8.14 2.17
N GLN A 68 10.38 -7.96 1.71
CA GLN A 68 11.52 -8.66 2.26
C GLN A 68 11.95 -8.07 3.62
N HIS A 69 12.37 -8.95 4.53
CA HIS A 69 12.77 -8.57 5.89
C HIS A 69 13.86 -7.49 5.95
N GLN A 70 14.77 -7.48 5.00
CA GLN A 70 15.92 -6.56 4.95
C GLN A 70 15.52 -5.09 4.73
N GLU A 71 14.25 -4.82 4.40
CA GLU A 71 13.77 -3.47 4.08
C GLU A 71 13.11 -2.74 5.26
N VAL A 72 13.08 -3.35 6.45
CA VAL A 72 12.32 -2.85 7.61
C VAL A 72 12.94 -1.63 8.27
N ASP A 73 14.27 -1.61 8.44
CA ASP A 73 14.94 -0.67 9.34
C ASP A 73 14.75 0.80 8.92
N GLN A 74 14.84 1.10 7.65
CA GLN A 74 14.69 2.48 7.16
C GLN A 74 13.25 2.97 7.20
N ILE A 75 12.28 2.07 7.06
CA ILE A 75 10.85 2.39 7.23
C ILE A 75 10.59 2.82 8.68
N LEU A 76 11.05 2.04 9.66
CA LEU A 76 10.89 2.36 11.07
C LEU A 76 11.61 3.65 11.46
N LYS A 77 12.83 3.84 10.98
CA LYS A 77 13.61 5.06 11.19
C LYS A 77 12.90 6.29 10.62
N TYR A 78 12.43 6.22 9.39
CA TYR A 78 11.70 7.31 8.74
C TYR A 78 10.40 7.64 9.48
N SER A 79 9.63 6.61 9.83
CA SER A 79 8.40 6.76 10.62
C SER A 79 8.65 7.45 11.96
N THR A 80 9.78 7.13 12.63
CA THR A 80 10.15 7.75 13.91
C THR A 80 10.53 9.22 13.75
N ILE A 81 11.32 9.55 12.72
CA ILE A 81 11.82 10.92 12.49
C ILE A 81 10.66 11.87 12.10
N TYR A 82 9.71 11.35 11.33
CA TYR A 82 8.65 12.17 10.72
C TYR A 82 7.26 11.96 11.35
N ASP A 83 7.17 11.28 12.49
CA ASP A 83 5.92 11.02 13.22
C ASP A 83 4.82 10.43 12.32
N LEU A 84 5.17 9.41 11.52
CA LEU A 84 4.23 8.78 10.59
C LEU A 84 3.76 7.42 11.10
N PRO A 85 2.44 7.18 11.20
CA PRO A 85 1.91 5.85 11.50
C PRO A 85 2.13 4.89 10.33
N ILE A 86 2.38 3.62 10.67
CA ILE A 86 2.60 2.53 9.73
C ILE A 86 1.45 1.52 9.86
N LEU A 87 0.61 1.39 8.84
CA LEU A 87 -0.38 0.32 8.77
C LEU A 87 0.32 -0.95 8.25
N ALA A 88 0.59 -1.89 9.16
CA ALA A 88 1.41 -3.06 8.87
C ALA A 88 0.56 -4.29 8.55
N ASP A 89 0.60 -4.75 7.30
CA ASP A 89 -0.01 -6.01 6.89
C ASP A 89 0.63 -7.20 7.66
N PRO A 90 -0.07 -8.32 7.91
CA PRO A 90 0.52 -9.51 8.49
C PRO A 90 1.80 -9.99 7.80
N LEU A 91 1.92 -9.80 6.49
CA LEU A 91 3.08 -10.20 5.69
C LEU A 91 4.19 -9.13 5.62
N SER A 92 3.97 -7.97 6.22
CA SER A 92 4.90 -6.82 6.14
C SER A 92 6.23 -7.01 6.85
N GLN A 93 6.41 -8.07 7.62
CA GLN A 93 7.55 -8.31 8.52
C GLN A 93 7.68 -7.29 9.68
N LEU A 94 6.83 -6.26 9.73
CA LEU A 94 6.89 -5.19 10.75
C LEU A 94 6.22 -5.54 12.06
N ARG A 95 5.22 -6.45 12.06
CA ARG A 95 4.44 -6.79 13.25
C ARG A 95 5.24 -7.44 14.38
N LYS A 96 6.37 -8.04 14.08
CA LYS A 96 7.28 -8.61 15.08
C LYS A 96 8.08 -7.57 15.86
N TYR A 97 8.17 -6.35 15.34
CA TYR A 97 8.82 -5.26 16.03
C TYR A 97 7.78 -4.55 16.90
N ASN A 98 8.01 -4.52 18.20
CA ASN A 98 7.13 -3.80 19.13
C ASN A 98 7.40 -2.28 19.04
N HIS A 99 7.10 -1.71 17.86
CA HIS A 99 7.34 -0.31 17.57
C HIS A 99 6.05 0.51 17.70
N PRO A 100 6.05 1.63 18.44
CA PRO A 100 4.83 2.37 18.76
C PRO A 100 4.08 2.94 17.54
N ASN A 101 4.79 3.18 16.43
CA ASN A 101 4.19 3.71 15.20
C ASN A 101 3.59 2.61 14.32
N VAL A 102 3.75 1.33 14.69
CA VAL A 102 3.20 0.20 13.92
C VAL A 102 1.78 -0.10 14.37
N ILE A 103 0.84 0.15 13.49
CA ILE A 103 -0.60 -0.06 13.67
C ILE A 103 -0.96 -1.41 13.07
N THR A 104 -1.36 -2.36 13.90
CA THR A 104 -1.66 -3.73 13.48
C THR A 104 -3.16 -4.03 13.42
N THR A 105 -3.98 -3.23 14.11
CA THR A 105 -5.43 -3.39 14.19
C THR A 105 -6.19 -2.60 13.11
N TYR A 106 -5.49 -1.99 12.17
CA TYR A 106 -6.07 -1.12 11.15
C TYR A 106 -7.26 -1.75 10.38
N ASP A 107 -7.23 -3.07 10.11
CA ASP A 107 -8.34 -3.75 9.41
C ASP A 107 -9.64 -3.68 10.21
N LEU A 108 -9.58 -3.82 11.53
CA LEU A 108 -10.74 -3.66 12.42
C LEU A 108 -11.23 -2.23 12.43
N LEU A 109 -10.33 -1.25 12.49
CA LEU A 109 -10.68 0.17 12.44
C LEU A 109 -11.44 0.51 11.15
N TYR A 110 -10.95 0.07 9.99
CA TYR A 110 -11.63 0.28 8.71
C TYR A 110 -12.92 -0.53 8.58
N ARG A 111 -13.04 -1.69 9.23
CA ARG A 111 -14.30 -2.45 9.33
C ARG A 111 -15.32 -1.73 10.20
N ALA A 112 -14.88 -1.10 11.26
CA ALA A 112 -15.72 -0.27 12.13
C ALA A 112 -16.14 1.07 11.49
N GLY A 113 -15.66 1.37 10.28
CA GLY A 113 -16.06 2.56 9.53
C GLY A 113 -15.11 3.75 9.70
N LEU A 114 -13.87 3.54 10.17
CA LEU A 114 -12.88 4.63 10.21
C LEU A 114 -12.73 5.24 8.82
N ASP A 115 -12.92 6.55 8.74
CA ASP A 115 -12.80 7.33 7.51
C ASP A 115 -12.13 8.68 7.82
N LEU A 116 -10.80 8.64 7.94
CA LEU A 116 -10.00 9.82 8.20
C LEU A 116 -9.58 10.48 6.90
N ASP A 117 -9.56 11.79 6.89
CA ASP A 117 -8.98 12.59 5.83
C ASP A 117 -7.44 12.50 5.90
N VAL A 118 -6.83 12.03 4.81
CA VAL A 118 -5.40 11.75 4.69
C VAL A 118 -4.82 12.51 3.50
N ASP A 119 -3.71 13.20 3.70
CA ASP A 119 -3.07 14.01 2.66
C ASP A 119 -2.28 13.14 1.67
N PHE A 120 -1.53 12.17 2.18
CA PHE A 120 -0.74 11.26 1.35
C PHE A 120 -0.55 9.87 1.96
N VAL A 121 -0.31 8.91 1.10
CA VAL A 121 -0.04 7.52 1.46
C VAL A 121 1.21 7.04 0.73
N ILE A 122 2.18 6.50 1.47
CA ILE A 122 3.31 5.76 0.91
C ILE A 122 2.97 4.26 1.02
N ARG A 123 2.72 3.63 -0.11
CA ARG A 123 2.45 2.19 -0.20
C ARG A 123 3.75 1.46 -0.50
N VAL A 124 4.12 0.50 0.34
CA VAL A 124 5.39 -0.26 0.25
C VAL A 124 5.12 -1.74 0.07
N GLY A 125 5.85 -2.35 -0.83
CA GLY A 125 5.74 -3.79 -1.11
C GLY A 125 4.48 -4.16 -1.88
N LYS A 126 4.06 -5.42 -1.79
CA LYS A 126 2.86 -5.91 -2.47
C LYS A 126 1.57 -5.35 -1.84
N PRO A 127 0.43 -5.45 -2.54
CA PRO A 127 -0.84 -5.02 -1.99
C PRO A 127 -1.18 -5.71 -0.66
N VAL A 128 -1.80 -4.97 0.25
CA VAL A 128 -2.27 -5.51 1.54
C VAL A 128 -3.45 -6.45 1.35
N ILE A 129 -3.60 -7.42 2.25
CA ILE A 129 -4.72 -8.37 2.22
C ILE A 129 -6.06 -7.75 2.68
N SER A 130 -6.05 -6.70 3.47
CA SER A 130 -7.27 -6.07 3.97
C SER A 130 -8.17 -5.56 2.85
N LYS A 131 -9.35 -6.20 2.68
CA LYS A 131 -10.37 -5.75 1.71
C LYS A 131 -10.86 -4.33 2.03
N LYS A 132 -11.02 -3.99 3.30
CA LYS A 132 -11.55 -2.68 3.72
C LYS A 132 -10.54 -1.57 3.47
N LEU A 133 -9.27 -1.78 3.77
CA LEU A 133 -8.22 -0.83 3.46
C LEU A 133 -8.06 -0.65 1.94
N ASN A 134 -8.13 -1.72 1.16
CA ASN A 134 -8.10 -1.65 -0.29
C ASN A 134 -9.30 -0.88 -0.88
N GLN A 135 -10.50 -1.01 -0.29
CA GLN A 135 -11.67 -0.22 -0.67
C GLN A 135 -11.48 1.27 -0.33
N TRP A 136 -10.90 1.57 0.83
CA TRP A 136 -10.59 2.94 1.21
C TRP A 136 -9.54 3.56 0.26
N LEU A 137 -8.48 2.83 -0.07
CA LEU A 137 -7.45 3.29 -1.03
C LEU A 137 -8.02 3.66 -2.41
N LYS A 138 -9.12 3.01 -2.85
CA LYS A 138 -9.80 3.33 -4.12
C LYS A 138 -10.57 4.64 -4.09
N ARG A 139 -11.07 5.05 -2.91
CA ARG A 139 -11.97 6.21 -2.78
C ARG A 139 -11.32 7.45 -2.16
N THR A 140 -10.18 7.26 -1.46
CA THR A 140 -9.48 8.37 -0.82
C THR A 140 -8.92 9.34 -1.86
N SER A 141 -8.94 10.64 -1.51
CA SER A 141 -8.28 11.72 -2.27
C SER A 141 -6.80 11.85 -1.95
N ALA A 142 -6.26 11.05 -1.03
CA ALA A 142 -4.87 11.08 -0.63
C ALA A 142 -3.93 10.89 -1.83
N TYR A 143 -2.84 11.64 -1.89
CA TYR A 143 -1.80 11.44 -2.89
C TYR A 143 -1.08 10.11 -2.64
N GLN A 144 -1.15 9.17 -3.57
CA GLN A 144 -0.61 7.82 -3.40
C GLN A 144 0.74 7.68 -4.09
N ILE A 145 1.73 7.30 -3.30
CA ILE A 145 3.11 6.98 -3.71
C ILE A 145 3.28 5.47 -3.55
N LEU A 146 3.74 4.78 -4.58
CA LEU A 146 3.99 3.34 -4.54
C LEU A 146 5.49 3.06 -4.63
N VAL A 147 6.01 2.26 -3.71
CA VAL A 147 7.42 1.85 -3.65
C VAL A 147 7.49 0.33 -3.69
N GLN A 148 8.03 -0.21 -4.76
CA GLN A 148 8.18 -1.65 -4.94
C GLN A 148 9.52 -1.97 -5.62
N ASN A 149 10.25 -2.93 -5.08
CA ASN A 149 11.46 -3.48 -5.69
C ASN A 149 11.14 -4.84 -6.32
N ASN A 150 10.23 -4.85 -7.28
CA ASN A 150 9.78 -6.07 -7.94
C ASN A 150 9.85 -5.92 -9.45
N ASP A 151 10.16 -7.01 -10.16
CA ASP A 151 10.11 -7.07 -11.63
C ASP A 151 8.73 -6.78 -12.21
N LYS A 152 7.69 -6.82 -11.38
CA LYS A 152 6.30 -6.47 -11.71
C LYS A 152 5.76 -5.54 -10.64
N ILE A 153 5.54 -4.30 -11.01
CA ILE A 153 4.83 -3.35 -10.14
C ILE A 153 3.35 -3.74 -10.10
N ASP A 154 2.87 -4.08 -8.91
CA ASP A 154 1.46 -4.36 -8.68
C ASP A 154 0.75 -3.11 -8.18
N VAL A 155 0.01 -2.47 -9.06
CA VAL A 155 -0.70 -1.22 -8.77
C VAL A 155 -2.05 -1.41 -8.06
N PHE A 156 -2.45 -2.66 -7.79
CA PHE A 156 -3.68 -2.92 -7.03
C PHE A 156 -3.63 -2.20 -5.65
N PRO A 157 -4.73 -1.69 -5.11
CA PRO A 157 -6.12 -1.73 -5.58
C PRO A 157 -6.47 -0.62 -6.58
N THR A 158 -5.61 0.36 -6.75
CA THR A 158 -5.77 1.50 -7.65
C THR A 158 -4.40 1.99 -8.11
N PRO A 159 -4.25 2.52 -9.33
CA PRO A 159 -3.01 3.15 -9.75
C PRO A 159 -2.58 4.26 -8.78
N PRO A 160 -1.30 4.32 -8.41
CA PRO A 160 -0.77 5.42 -7.62
C PRO A 160 -0.62 6.69 -8.48
N HIS A 161 -0.42 7.82 -7.85
CA HIS A 161 -0.05 9.06 -8.54
C HIS A 161 1.39 9.00 -9.07
N ILE A 162 2.28 8.36 -8.30
CA ILE A 162 3.66 8.08 -8.71
C ILE A 162 4.11 6.72 -8.17
N SER A 163 5.01 6.05 -8.90
CA SER A 163 5.60 4.79 -8.45
C SER A 163 7.11 4.79 -8.64
N TYR A 164 7.80 4.20 -7.67
CA TYR A 164 9.25 4.02 -7.65
C TYR A 164 9.59 2.54 -7.65
N GLU A 165 10.37 2.12 -8.64
CA GLU A 165 10.93 0.76 -8.75
C GLU A 165 12.28 0.72 -8.04
N ILE A 166 12.23 0.67 -6.71
CA ILE A 166 13.41 0.74 -5.83
C ILE A 166 13.14 0.02 -4.52
N SER A 167 14.21 -0.37 -3.81
CA SER A 167 14.08 -0.90 -2.46
C SER A 167 13.50 0.14 -1.50
N ALA A 168 12.68 -0.31 -0.54
CA ALA A 168 12.16 0.59 0.50
C ALA A 168 13.30 1.24 1.30
N ASN A 169 14.39 0.50 1.56
CA ASN A 169 15.55 1.05 2.24
C ASN A 169 16.17 2.24 1.51
N ASP A 170 16.39 2.12 0.21
CA ASP A 170 17.00 3.20 -0.56
C ASP A 170 16.05 4.38 -0.73
N PHE A 171 14.76 4.10 -0.92
CA PHE A 171 13.73 5.13 -0.98
C PHE A 171 13.68 5.95 0.31
N PHE A 172 13.47 5.32 1.47
CA PHE A 172 13.37 6.06 2.73
C PHE A 172 14.69 6.70 3.14
N ARG A 173 15.83 6.07 2.83
CA ARG A 173 17.15 6.69 3.08
C ARG A 173 17.31 8.00 2.32
N SER A 174 16.85 8.08 1.08
CA SER A 174 16.93 9.30 0.27
C SER A 174 16.05 10.45 0.79
N LEU A 175 15.04 10.13 1.64
CA LEU A 175 14.12 11.12 2.21
C LEU A 175 14.54 11.64 3.59
N ILE A 176 15.48 11.00 4.28
CA ILE A 176 15.83 11.33 5.69
C ILE A 176 16.55 12.68 5.83
N GLU A 177 17.02 13.27 4.75
CA GLU A 177 17.76 14.55 4.79
C GLU A 177 16.85 15.78 4.63
N GLU A 178 15.54 15.60 4.43
CA GLU A 178 14.60 16.70 4.29
C GLU A 178 14.16 17.29 5.65
N GLU A 179 13.76 18.57 5.67
CA GLU A 179 13.22 19.21 6.90
C GLU A 179 12.03 18.41 7.44
N SER A 180 12.06 18.13 8.74
CA SER A 180 11.02 17.34 9.39
C SER A 180 9.78 18.17 9.69
N VAL A 181 8.62 17.71 9.22
CA VAL A 181 7.32 18.23 9.61
C VAL A 181 6.86 17.51 10.87
N GLN A 182 6.49 18.27 11.89
CA GLN A 182 5.94 17.71 13.12
C GLN A 182 4.52 17.21 12.89
N ARG A 183 4.28 15.90 13.14
CA ARG A 183 2.98 15.22 12.98
C ARG A 183 2.54 14.53 14.27
N LYS A 184 3.02 15.01 15.40
CA LYS A 184 2.83 14.35 16.70
C LYS A 184 1.36 14.05 17.00
N ASP A 185 0.48 15.04 16.84
CA ASP A 185 -0.96 14.86 17.10
C ASP A 185 -1.59 13.81 16.17
N TRP A 186 -1.11 13.74 14.92
CA TRP A 186 -1.58 12.76 13.95
C TRP A 186 -1.13 11.35 14.33
N LEU A 187 0.12 11.19 14.74
CA LEU A 187 0.66 9.91 15.20
C LEU A 187 -0.03 9.45 16.49
N GLU A 188 -0.20 10.35 17.47
CA GLU A 188 -0.86 10.07 18.74
C GLU A 188 -2.32 9.60 18.55
N LEU A 189 -3.03 10.18 17.58
CA LEU A 189 -4.37 9.71 17.20
C LEU A 189 -4.34 8.22 16.79
N TRP A 190 -3.43 7.83 15.91
CA TRP A 190 -3.33 6.45 15.45
C TRP A 190 -2.88 5.49 16.54
N GLN A 191 -1.96 5.93 17.41
CA GLN A 191 -1.52 5.14 18.57
C GLN A 191 -2.66 4.92 19.57
N SER A 192 -3.49 5.93 19.80
CA SER A 192 -4.69 5.81 20.65
C SER A 192 -5.70 4.82 20.07
N LEU A 193 -5.96 4.90 18.76
CA LEU A 193 -6.87 3.97 18.06
C LEU A 193 -6.36 2.52 18.14
N GLU A 194 -5.05 2.31 17.94
CA GLU A 194 -4.41 0.99 18.08
C GLU A 194 -4.56 0.46 19.52
N GLN A 195 -4.27 1.29 20.51
CA GLN A 195 -4.35 0.90 21.94
C GLN A 195 -5.79 0.54 22.33
N GLN A 196 -6.77 1.35 21.95
CA GLN A 196 -8.17 1.08 22.24
C GLN A 196 -8.62 -0.23 21.58
N SER A 197 -8.30 -0.42 20.30
CA SER A 197 -8.64 -1.66 19.60
C SER A 197 -8.02 -2.90 20.25
N ARG A 198 -6.79 -2.80 20.73
CA ARG A 198 -6.14 -3.91 21.46
C ARG A 198 -6.82 -4.23 22.78
N ILE A 199 -7.30 -3.22 23.50
CA ILE A 199 -8.05 -3.42 24.75
C ILE A 199 -9.35 -4.15 24.45
N GLU A 200 -10.10 -3.70 23.45
CA GLU A 200 -11.37 -4.31 23.04
C GLU A 200 -11.20 -5.77 22.55
N ILE A 201 -10.15 -6.05 21.77
CA ILE A 201 -9.80 -7.41 21.36
C ILE A 201 -9.51 -8.29 22.57
N LYS A 202 -8.70 -7.81 23.50
CA LYS A 202 -8.33 -8.55 24.69
C LYS A 202 -9.55 -8.83 25.56
N ASP A 203 -10.42 -7.84 25.73
CA ASP A 203 -11.65 -8.01 26.49
C ASP A 203 -12.60 -9.03 25.83
N TYR A 204 -12.78 -8.93 24.53
CA TYR A 204 -13.54 -9.92 23.76
C TYR A 204 -12.98 -11.34 23.95
N LEU A 205 -11.68 -11.54 23.79
CA LEU A 205 -11.03 -12.85 23.92
C LEU A 205 -11.15 -13.42 25.33
N ASN A 206 -11.11 -12.58 26.37
CA ASN A 206 -11.29 -13.01 27.75
C ASN A 206 -12.72 -13.52 28.06
N HIS A 207 -13.70 -13.07 27.30
CA HIS A 207 -15.10 -13.44 27.47
C HIS A 207 -15.64 -14.36 26.38
N ALA A 208 -14.85 -14.64 25.34
CA ALA A 208 -15.22 -15.52 24.25
C ALA A 208 -15.37 -16.97 24.73
N THR A 209 -16.47 -17.60 24.34
CA THR A 209 -16.77 -19.03 24.64
C THR A 209 -16.71 -19.89 23.38
N ASP A 210 -16.38 -19.29 22.25
CA ASP A 210 -16.23 -19.91 20.95
C ASP A 210 -14.75 -20.19 20.60
N GLU A 211 -14.49 -20.58 19.34
CA GLU A 211 -13.15 -20.90 18.85
C GLU A 211 -12.15 -19.73 19.00
N ALA A 212 -12.62 -18.49 19.07
CA ALA A 212 -11.79 -17.32 19.26
C ALA A 212 -11.09 -17.30 20.62
N ALA A 213 -11.60 -18.03 21.63
CA ALA A 213 -10.98 -18.16 22.95
C ALA A 213 -9.64 -18.92 22.92
N TYR A 214 -9.32 -19.59 21.84
CA TYR A 214 -8.13 -20.43 21.69
C TYR A 214 -7.03 -19.81 20.79
N VAL A 215 -7.20 -18.57 20.36
CA VAL A 215 -6.22 -17.81 19.58
C VAL A 215 -5.41 -16.87 20.52
#